data_c1ee4288fd3942aab216ee99faccaf6d
#
_entry.id   c1ee4288fd3942aab216ee99faccaf6d
#
_cell.length_a   1.000
_cell.length_b   1.000
_cell.length_c   1.000
_cell.angle_alpha   90.00
_cell.angle_beta   90.00
_cell.angle_gamma   90.00
#
_symmetry.space_group_name_H-M   'P 1'
#
loop_
_entity.id
_entity.type
_entity.pdbx_description
1 polymer ?
#
loop_
_entity_poly.entity_id
_entity_poly.type
_entity_poly.pdbx_seq_one_letter_code
_entity_poly.pdbx_strand_id
1 'polypeptide(L)'
;MNSVLILILSIPLIEIYLFIKIGSSIGAFNTISLILLTAIIGVAYARYEGFNTLKSGMAQLVKNEVPIYEIVAGAALTFAAILLIIPGFATDCLGLLLIIPITRKLIFNAFSKKFNKKNNTHEKKDFIEGEYKDMDEK
;
A
#
# COMPACT_ATOMS: atom_id res chain seq x y z
N MET A 1 -12.15 -18.23 -4.30
CA MET A 1 -10.90 -18.43 -5.05
C MET A 1 -10.96 -17.85 -6.47
N ASN A 2 -12.08 -17.96 -7.16
CA ASN A 2 -12.19 -17.50 -8.56
C ASN A 2 -12.04 -15.99 -8.77
N SER A 3 -12.49 -15.15 -7.82
CA SER A 3 -12.43 -13.67 -7.96
C SER A 3 -11.01 -13.11 -7.97
N VAL A 4 -10.11 -13.68 -7.17
CA VAL A 4 -8.69 -13.26 -7.12
C VAL A 4 -7.96 -13.66 -8.40
N LEU A 5 -8.26 -14.85 -8.92
CA LEU A 5 -7.68 -15.34 -10.16
C LEU A 5 -8.11 -14.49 -11.37
N ILE A 6 -9.40 -14.10 -11.41
CA ILE A 6 -9.91 -13.19 -12.45
C ILE A 6 -9.22 -11.83 -12.37
N LEU A 7 -9.02 -11.29 -11.15
CA LEU A 7 -8.35 -10.01 -10.95
C LEU A 7 -6.90 -10.06 -11.41
N ILE A 8 -6.15 -11.11 -11.07
CA ILE A 8 -4.76 -11.29 -11.49
C ILE A 8 -4.66 -11.42 -13.02
N LEU A 9 -5.60 -12.15 -13.65
CA LEU A 9 -5.62 -12.32 -15.09
C LEU A 9 -6.06 -11.05 -15.83
N SER A 10 -6.86 -10.20 -15.20
CA SER A 10 -7.34 -8.93 -15.78
C SER A 10 -6.22 -7.89 -15.93
N ILE A 11 -5.23 -7.89 -15.04
CA ILE A 11 -4.12 -6.91 -15.10
C ILE A 11 -3.37 -6.98 -16.43
N PRO A 12 -2.83 -8.12 -16.88
CA PRO A 12 -2.14 -8.23 -18.17
C PRO A 12 -3.04 -7.88 -19.36
N LEU A 13 -4.34 -8.22 -19.30
CA LEU A 13 -5.28 -7.89 -20.38
C LEU A 13 -5.50 -6.39 -20.50
N ILE A 14 -5.64 -5.70 -19.37
CA ILE A 14 -5.76 -4.24 -19.32
C ILE A 14 -4.47 -3.59 -19.83
N GLU A 15 -3.30 -4.10 -19.45
CA GLU A 15 -2.01 -3.62 -19.93
C GLU A 15 -1.90 -3.70 -21.45
N ILE A 16 -2.18 -4.87 -22.02
CA ILE A 16 -2.14 -5.07 -23.48
C ILE A 16 -3.12 -4.12 -24.18
N TYR A 17 -4.34 -3.98 -23.65
CA TYR A 17 -5.33 -3.05 -24.20
C TYR A 17 -4.83 -1.60 -24.18
N LEU A 18 -4.25 -1.16 -23.07
CA LEU A 18 -3.68 0.19 -22.95
C LEU A 18 -2.49 0.39 -23.90
N PHE A 19 -1.60 -0.59 -24.03
CA PHE A 19 -0.50 -0.56 -24.98
C PHE A 19 -0.97 -0.37 -26.41
N ILE A 20 -2.00 -1.11 -26.82
CA ILE A 20 -2.56 -0.96 -28.17
C ILE A 20 -3.22 0.40 -28.35
N LYS A 21 -4.05 0.82 -27.38
CA LYS A 21 -4.83 2.05 -27.50
C LYS A 21 -3.96 3.31 -27.43
N ILE A 22 -3.05 3.40 -26.47
CA ILE A 22 -2.16 4.54 -26.29
C ILE A 22 -1.07 4.51 -27.38
N GLY A 23 -0.47 3.34 -27.60
CA GLY A 23 0.58 3.17 -28.60
C GLY A 23 0.14 3.49 -30.02
N SER A 24 -1.11 3.18 -30.38
CA SER A 24 -1.67 3.59 -31.68
C SER A 24 -1.86 5.11 -31.81
N SER A 25 -2.07 5.81 -30.68
CA SER A 25 -2.29 7.26 -30.67
C SER A 25 -0.98 8.06 -30.69
N ILE A 26 0.02 7.68 -29.91
CA ILE A 26 1.28 8.41 -29.74
C ILE A 26 2.46 7.82 -30.50
N GLY A 27 2.28 6.64 -31.07
CA GLY A 27 3.32 5.88 -31.79
C GLY A 27 4.20 5.02 -30.89
N ALA A 28 4.74 3.95 -31.45
CA ALA A 28 5.49 2.93 -30.70
C ALA A 28 6.74 3.51 -30.01
N PHE A 29 7.50 4.37 -30.69
CA PHE A 29 8.70 4.97 -30.12
C PHE A 29 8.42 5.81 -28.89
N ASN A 30 7.40 6.69 -28.94
CA ASN A 30 7.00 7.51 -27.80
C ASN A 30 6.47 6.66 -26.64
N THR A 31 5.72 5.62 -26.95
CA THR A 31 5.22 4.67 -25.96
C THR A 31 6.35 4.00 -25.20
N ILE A 32 7.33 3.43 -25.90
CA ILE A 32 8.49 2.78 -25.28
C ILE A 32 9.32 3.79 -24.49
N SER A 33 9.54 4.97 -25.02
CA SER A 33 10.28 6.03 -24.33
C SER A 33 9.59 6.46 -23.05
N LEU A 34 8.27 6.58 -23.04
CA LEU A 34 7.48 6.95 -21.87
C LEU A 34 7.57 5.88 -20.78
N ILE A 35 7.44 4.61 -21.16
CA ILE A 35 7.54 3.48 -20.21
C ILE A 35 8.94 3.40 -19.58
N LEU A 36 9.99 3.55 -20.39
CA LEU A 36 11.36 3.55 -19.87
C LEU A 36 11.60 4.74 -18.94
N LEU A 37 11.08 5.91 -19.29
CA LEU A 37 11.20 7.11 -18.47
C LEU A 37 10.50 6.94 -17.12
N THR A 38 9.26 6.45 -17.12
CA THR A 38 8.50 6.18 -15.88
C THR A 38 9.17 5.15 -15.00
N ALA A 39 9.70 4.07 -15.59
CA ALA A 39 10.44 3.03 -14.88
C ALA A 39 11.70 3.60 -14.20
N ILE A 40 12.52 4.36 -14.93
CA ILE A 40 13.75 4.95 -14.39
C ILE A 40 13.44 5.94 -13.27
N ILE A 41 12.53 6.87 -13.50
CA ILE A 41 12.14 7.87 -12.50
C ILE A 41 11.50 7.21 -11.28
N GLY A 42 10.60 6.26 -11.50
CA GLY A 42 9.90 5.54 -10.44
C GLY A 42 10.84 4.75 -9.56
N VAL A 43 11.75 3.97 -10.16
CA VAL A 43 12.74 3.18 -9.39
C VAL A 43 13.71 4.09 -8.64
N ALA A 44 14.17 5.19 -9.24
CA ALA A 44 15.06 6.15 -8.58
C ALA A 44 14.37 6.78 -7.36
N TYR A 45 13.11 7.20 -7.53
CA TYR A 45 12.33 7.77 -6.44
C TYR A 45 11.96 6.75 -5.37
N ALA A 46 11.64 5.50 -5.75
CA ALA A 46 11.38 4.41 -4.80
C ALA A 46 12.60 4.12 -3.91
N ARG A 47 13.81 4.15 -4.48
CA ARG A 47 15.06 4.01 -3.70
C ARG A 47 15.24 5.15 -2.70
N TYR A 48 15.04 6.38 -3.14
CA TYR A 48 15.13 7.56 -2.28
C TYR A 48 14.15 7.50 -1.11
N GLU A 49 12.89 7.23 -1.39
CA GLU A 49 11.84 7.14 -0.38
C GLU A 49 12.02 5.90 0.53
N GLY A 50 12.49 4.79 -0.03
CA GLY A 50 12.84 3.59 0.73
C GLY A 50 13.94 3.87 1.76
N PHE A 51 14.98 4.60 1.38
CA PHE A 51 16.04 4.99 2.29
C PHE A 51 15.53 5.91 3.42
N ASN A 52 14.68 6.88 3.10
CA ASN A 52 14.06 7.76 4.09
C ASN A 52 13.17 6.96 5.07
N THR A 53 12.39 6.01 4.56
CA THR A 53 11.53 5.13 5.37
C THR A 53 12.35 4.28 6.33
N LEU A 54 13.46 3.70 5.86
CA LEU A 54 14.39 2.95 6.72
C LEU A 54 14.99 3.82 7.82
N LYS A 55 15.46 5.02 7.47
CA LYS A 55 16.04 5.98 8.43
C LYS A 55 15.02 6.37 9.50
N SER A 56 13.78 6.65 9.12
CA SER A 56 12.69 6.93 10.07
C SER A 56 12.41 5.75 10.99
N GLY A 57 12.35 4.53 10.45
CA GLY A 57 12.14 3.32 11.23
C GLY A 57 13.25 3.09 12.25
N MET A 58 14.52 3.26 11.86
CA MET A 58 15.65 3.13 12.77
C MET A 58 15.61 4.19 13.88
N ALA A 59 15.23 5.43 13.57
CA ALA A 59 15.11 6.50 14.56
C ALA A 59 14.03 6.22 15.62
N GLN A 60 12.92 5.55 15.24
CA GLN A 60 11.87 5.13 16.17
C GLN A 60 12.33 3.96 17.06
N LEU A 61 13.06 3.01 16.49
CA LEU A 61 13.64 1.90 17.28
C LEU A 61 14.59 2.40 18.37
N VAL A 62 15.40 3.43 18.08
CA VAL A 62 16.28 4.07 19.09
C VAL A 62 15.47 4.70 20.24
N LYS A 63 14.23 5.14 19.95
CA LYS A 63 13.30 5.69 20.97
C LYS A 63 12.44 4.62 21.66
N ASN A 64 12.73 3.32 21.45
CA ASN A 64 11.90 2.19 21.89
C ASN A 64 10.46 2.23 21.37
N GLU A 65 10.20 2.87 20.22
CA GLU A 65 8.92 2.86 19.54
C GLU A 65 8.91 1.79 18.46
N VAL A 66 7.76 1.14 18.22
CA VAL A 66 7.61 0.15 17.15
C VAL A 66 7.24 0.83 15.85
N PRO A 67 8.10 0.83 14.81
CA PRO A 67 7.88 1.56 13.56
C PRO A 67 6.91 0.81 12.62
N ILE A 68 5.67 0.59 13.06
CA ILE A 68 4.68 -0.19 12.29
C ILE A 68 4.41 0.46 10.93
N TYR A 69 4.28 1.79 10.90
CA TYR A 69 4.02 2.52 9.66
C TYR A 69 5.18 2.36 8.68
N GLU A 70 6.43 2.43 9.14
CA GLU A 70 7.63 2.32 8.33
C GLU A 70 7.80 0.91 7.74
N ILE A 71 7.47 -0.12 8.51
CA ILE A 71 7.49 -1.51 8.05
C ILE A 71 6.49 -1.71 6.91
N VAL A 72 5.26 -1.27 7.09
CA VAL A 72 4.22 -1.40 6.06
C VAL A 72 4.51 -0.50 4.86
N ALA A 73 5.05 0.69 5.11
CA ALA A 73 5.51 1.61 4.07
C ALA A 73 6.64 1.02 3.23
N GLY A 74 7.62 0.37 3.87
CA GLY A 74 8.71 -0.33 3.20
C GLY A 74 8.22 -1.48 2.31
N ALA A 75 7.27 -2.28 2.80
CA ALA A 75 6.64 -3.34 2.01
C ALA A 75 5.89 -2.77 0.79
N ALA A 76 5.14 -1.67 0.96
CA ALA A 76 4.44 -1.01 -0.14
C ALA A 76 5.41 -0.44 -1.19
N LEU A 77 6.54 0.14 -0.75
CA LEU A 77 7.59 0.65 -1.65
C LEU A 77 8.27 -0.47 -2.44
N THR A 78 8.54 -1.59 -1.79
CA THR A 78 9.11 -2.77 -2.47
C THR A 78 8.14 -3.29 -3.54
N PHE A 79 6.86 -3.39 -3.20
CA PHE A 79 5.83 -3.80 -4.16
C PHE A 79 5.71 -2.80 -5.33
N ALA A 80 5.73 -1.50 -5.04
CA ALA A 80 5.73 -0.45 -6.05
C ALA A 80 6.94 -0.54 -6.99
N ALA A 81 8.13 -0.79 -6.45
CA ALA A 81 9.34 -0.97 -7.25
C ALA A 81 9.24 -2.18 -8.19
N ILE A 82 8.66 -3.29 -7.72
CA ILE A 82 8.41 -4.48 -8.56
C ILE A 82 7.44 -4.14 -9.69
N LEU A 83 6.34 -3.41 -9.40
CA LEU A 83 5.38 -2.99 -10.42
C LEU A 83 6.02 -2.11 -11.50
N LEU A 84 6.93 -1.20 -11.12
CA LEU A 84 7.62 -0.31 -12.05
C LEU A 84 8.73 -0.99 -12.87
N ILE A 85 9.25 -2.13 -12.40
CA ILE A 85 10.21 -2.93 -13.16
C ILE A 85 9.50 -3.70 -14.28
N ILE A 86 8.26 -4.12 -14.06
CA ILE A 86 7.43 -4.78 -15.08
C ILE A 86 6.76 -3.67 -15.91
N PRO A 87 7.21 -3.43 -17.15
CA PRO A 87 6.75 -2.30 -17.92
C PRO A 87 5.26 -2.40 -18.25
N GLY A 88 4.50 -1.37 -17.88
CA GLY A 88 3.07 -1.28 -18.17
C GLY A 88 2.52 0.11 -17.88
N PHE A 89 1.36 0.46 -18.45
CA PHE A 89 0.73 1.75 -18.18
C PHE A 89 -0.04 1.76 -16.86
N ALA A 90 -0.87 0.76 -16.63
CA ALA A 90 -1.66 0.68 -15.40
C ALA A 90 -0.78 0.30 -14.20
N THR A 91 0.16 -0.64 -14.37
CA THR A 91 1.12 -1.01 -13.33
C THR A 91 2.04 0.14 -12.97
N ASP A 92 2.50 0.96 -13.92
CA ASP A 92 3.30 2.15 -13.65
C ASP A 92 2.51 3.20 -12.87
N CYS A 93 1.25 3.46 -13.23
CA CYS A 93 0.38 4.34 -12.47
C CYS A 93 0.17 3.86 -11.03
N LEU A 94 -0.08 2.56 -10.84
CA LEU A 94 -0.25 1.97 -9.50
C LEU A 94 1.06 2.04 -8.69
N GLY A 95 2.19 1.74 -9.31
CA GLY A 95 3.51 1.86 -8.70
C GLY A 95 3.78 3.29 -8.22
N LEU A 96 3.58 4.29 -9.09
CA LEU A 96 3.75 5.70 -8.75
C LEU A 96 2.83 6.15 -7.61
N LEU A 97 1.57 5.71 -7.59
CA LEU A 97 0.65 5.99 -6.50
C LEU A 97 1.15 5.44 -5.16
N LEU A 98 1.75 4.26 -5.14
CA LEU A 98 2.27 3.65 -3.92
C LEU A 98 3.59 4.28 -3.45
N ILE A 99 4.40 4.84 -4.36
CA ILE A 99 5.65 5.50 -3.98
C ILE A 99 5.39 6.82 -3.27
N ILE A 100 4.42 7.62 -3.71
CA ILE A 100 4.15 8.94 -3.16
C ILE A 100 3.65 8.82 -1.71
N PRO A 101 4.30 9.47 -0.72
CA PRO A 101 3.95 9.29 0.70
C PRO A 101 2.53 9.75 1.03
N ILE A 102 2.03 10.77 0.33
CA ILE A 102 0.68 11.33 0.57
C ILE A 102 -0.40 10.32 0.16
N THR A 103 -0.30 9.75 -1.03
CA THR A 103 -1.26 8.76 -1.54
C THR A 103 -1.20 7.48 -0.72
N ARG A 104 -0.01 7.04 -0.34
CA ARG A 104 0.20 5.90 0.53
C ARG A 104 -0.51 6.09 1.89
N LYS A 105 -0.34 7.24 2.55
CA LYS A 105 -1.04 7.57 3.81
C LYS A 105 -2.57 7.56 3.64
N LEU A 106 -3.09 8.08 2.53
CA LEU A 106 -4.52 8.04 2.24
C LEU A 106 -5.04 6.62 2.07
N ILE A 107 -4.31 5.77 1.35
CA ILE A 107 -4.66 4.36 1.17
C ILE A 107 -4.64 3.62 2.52
N PHE A 108 -3.62 3.82 3.35
CA PHE A 108 -3.54 3.22 4.68
C PHE A 108 -4.68 3.66 5.59
N ASN A 109 -4.98 4.95 5.63
CA ASN A 109 -6.08 5.47 6.44
C ASN A 109 -7.44 4.94 5.99
N ALA A 110 -7.65 4.78 4.68
CA ALA A 110 -8.87 4.20 4.14
C ALA A 110 -9.01 2.71 4.53
N PHE A 111 -7.92 1.96 4.47
CA PHE A 111 -7.89 0.55 4.88
C PHE A 111 -8.08 0.39 6.39
N SER A 112 -7.35 1.15 7.20
CA SER A 112 -7.41 1.11 8.67
C SER A 112 -8.82 1.41 9.18
N LYS A 113 -9.51 2.42 8.62
CA LYS A 113 -10.91 2.72 8.97
C LYS A 113 -11.85 1.56 8.66
N LYS A 114 -11.61 0.82 7.59
CA LYS A 114 -12.46 -0.34 7.22
C LYS A 114 -12.25 -1.52 8.17
N PHE A 115 -11.04 -1.73 8.67
CA PHE A 115 -10.73 -2.79 9.64
C PHE A 115 -11.21 -2.44 11.04
N ASN A 116 -11.07 -1.20 11.51
CA ASN A 116 -11.55 -0.78 12.82
C ASN A 116 -13.08 -0.83 12.93
N LYS A 117 -13.80 -0.56 11.83
CA LYS A 117 -15.27 -0.65 11.82
C LYS A 117 -15.76 -2.10 12.00
N LYS A 118 -14.94 -3.10 11.63
CA LYS A 118 -15.29 -4.51 11.79
C LYS A 118 -15.01 -5.05 13.20
N ASN A 119 -14.05 -4.47 13.91
CA ASN A 119 -13.70 -4.88 15.28
C ASN A 119 -14.61 -4.24 16.34
N ASN A 120 -15.13 -3.05 16.11
CA ASN A 120 -16.06 -2.40 17.05
C ASN A 120 -17.47 -3.04 17.10
N THR A 121 -17.75 -4.04 16.26
CA THR A 121 -19.03 -4.78 16.30
C THR A 121 -18.96 -5.98 17.26
N HIS A 122 -17.76 -6.38 17.74
CA HIS A 122 -17.58 -7.52 18.65
C HIS A 122 -17.19 -7.14 20.08
N GLU A 123 -16.94 -5.88 20.38
CA GLU A 123 -16.55 -5.42 21.73
C GLU A 123 -17.70 -4.78 22.53
N LYS A 124 -18.97 -5.09 22.20
CA LYS A 124 -20.10 -4.91 23.13
C LYS A 124 -20.45 -6.26 23.74
N LYS A 125 -19.55 -6.81 24.54
CA LYS A 125 -19.87 -7.91 25.44
C LYS A 125 -19.34 -7.61 26.83
N ASP A 126 -20.30 -7.31 27.68
CA ASP A 126 -20.40 -7.67 29.08
C ASP A 126 -19.19 -7.35 29.98
N PHE A 127 -19.11 -6.09 30.35
CA PHE A 127 -18.64 -5.81 31.71
C PHE A 127 -19.77 -6.19 32.66
N ILE A 128 -19.64 -7.38 33.27
CA ILE A 128 -20.42 -7.74 34.45
C ILE A 128 -19.84 -6.88 35.56
N GLU A 129 -20.56 -5.82 35.96
CA GLU A 129 -20.34 -5.16 37.23
C GLU A 129 -20.60 -6.18 38.34
N GLY A 130 -19.51 -6.76 38.85
CA GLY A 130 -19.53 -7.54 40.07
C GLY A 130 -19.80 -6.60 41.24
N GLU A 131 -21.04 -6.56 41.72
CA GLU A 131 -21.42 -5.91 42.97
C GLU A 131 -20.70 -6.60 44.12
N TYR A 132 -19.65 -5.95 44.66
CA TYR A 132 -18.96 -6.40 45.87
C TYR A 132 -19.82 -6.01 47.06
N LYS A 133 -20.49 -6.98 47.63
CA LYS A 133 -21.22 -6.81 48.90
C LYS A 133 -20.25 -7.14 50.04
N ASP A 134 -19.79 -6.07 50.69
CA ASP A 134 -19.05 -6.20 51.96
C ASP A 134 -19.93 -6.91 52.99
N MET A 135 -19.49 -8.06 53.45
CA MET A 135 -20.02 -8.76 54.63
C MET A 135 -18.99 -8.64 55.75
N ASP A 136 -18.94 -7.48 56.38
CA ASP A 136 -18.37 -7.30 57.71
C ASP A 136 -19.37 -6.57 58.61
N GLU A 137 -20.18 -7.38 59.31
CA GLU A 137 -20.72 -7.03 60.59
C GLU A 137 -21.15 -8.33 61.33
N LYS A 138 -20.23 -8.85 62.14
CA LYS A 138 -20.51 -9.30 63.52
C LYS A 138 -19.22 -9.78 64.16
#